data_d3b2a60c250366400f39c64a79d6c51b
#
_entry.id   d3b2a60c250366400f39c64a79d6c51b
#
_cell.length_a   1.000
_cell.length_b   1.000
_cell.length_c   1.000
_cell.angle_alpha   90.00
_cell.angle_beta   90.00
_cell.angle_gamma   90.00
#
_symmetry.space_group_name_H-M   'P 1'
#
loop_
_entity.id
_entity.type
_entity.pdbx_description
1 polymer ?
#
loop_
_entity_poly.entity_id
_entity_poly.type
_entity_poly.pdbx_seq_one_letter_code
_entity_poly.pdbx_strand_id
1 'polypeptide(L)'
;MDYQTLLNLLLTLLCAVIAAPVFASDAQTGAQDIQLCTKNGGLRLAAAKLAAAFSITGAAYLLCGVVWILVTNALFGWESTQTSVQWLFSVTSLLPYTVGQMEWVMLVANFLIFFTEVAFVLMASVWAKNNLTALSVALISVVAPLIVYMVVPGSFGEWLSTLLPAGGIGLSNALLYKMIGFDFLYAGGHAFFQADVLLASAPVKIVLLVGLAAWGYLRKTRVA
;
A
#
# COMPACT_ATOMS: atom_id res chain seq x y z
N MET A 1 8.13 4.01 -17.05
CA MET A 1 7.87 4.31 -15.63
C MET A 1 6.38 4.52 -15.32
N ASP A 2 5.62 5.24 -16.17
CA ASP A 2 4.17 5.41 -15.97
C ASP A 2 3.40 4.10 -15.93
N TYR A 3 3.77 3.14 -16.78
CA TYR A 3 3.20 1.80 -16.76
C TYR A 3 3.48 1.03 -15.45
N GLN A 4 4.62 1.27 -14.80
CA GLN A 4 4.92 0.69 -13.48
C GLN A 4 3.99 1.26 -12.41
N THR A 5 3.66 2.55 -12.49
CA THR A 5 2.68 3.18 -11.60
C THR A 5 1.28 2.57 -11.77
N LEU A 6 0.87 2.35 -13.02
CA LEU A 6 -0.39 1.67 -13.31
C LEU A 6 -0.39 0.22 -12.80
N LEU A 7 0.72 -0.51 -12.99
CA LEU A 7 0.88 -1.86 -12.45
C LEU A 7 0.74 -1.88 -10.92
N ASN A 8 1.39 -0.94 -10.24
CA ASN A 8 1.32 -0.84 -8.77
C ASN A 8 -0.12 -0.62 -8.29
N LEU A 9 -0.88 0.25 -8.96
CA LEU A 9 -2.28 0.47 -8.66
C LEU A 9 -3.11 -0.80 -8.87
N LEU A 10 -2.96 -1.48 -10.01
CA LEU A 10 -3.68 -2.71 -10.32
C LEU A 10 -3.33 -3.85 -9.34
N LEU A 11 -2.05 -4.04 -9.02
CA LEU A 11 -1.62 -5.03 -8.04
C LEU A 11 -2.19 -4.73 -6.65
N THR A 12 -2.21 -3.46 -6.25
CA THR A 12 -2.79 -3.06 -4.96
C THR A 12 -4.29 -3.34 -4.90
N LEU A 13 -5.03 -3.04 -5.97
CA LEU A 13 -6.45 -3.37 -6.07
C LEU A 13 -6.69 -4.89 -6.00
N LEU A 14 -5.94 -5.69 -6.77
CA LEU A 14 -6.05 -7.15 -6.75
C LEU A 14 -5.75 -7.74 -5.37
N CYS A 15 -4.67 -7.27 -4.73
CA CYS A 15 -4.31 -7.77 -3.41
C CYS A 15 -5.28 -7.30 -2.32
N ALA A 16 -5.88 -6.12 -2.46
CA ALA A 16 -6.96 -5.66 -1.59
C ALA A 16 -8.18 -6.59 -1.67
N VAL A 17 -8.55 -7.02 -2.88
CA VAL A 17 -9.62 -8.01 -3.10
C VAL A 17 -9.30 -9.35 -2.43
N ILE A 18 -8.05 -9.81 -2.51
CA ILE A 18 -7.60 -11.08 -1.90
C ILE A 18 -7.54 -10.97 -0.36
N ALA A 19 -7.11 -9.83 0.18
CA ALA A 19 -6.96 -9.62 1.61
C ALA A 19 -8.30 -9.35 2.32
N ALA A 20 -9.27 -8.74 1.64
CA ALA A 20 -10.56 -8.36 2.21
C ALA A 20 -11.33 -9.53 2.88
N PRO A 21 -11.43 -10.74 2.31
CA PRO A 21 -12.17 -11.83 2.93
C PRO A 21 -11.43 -12.55 4.07
N VAL A 22 -10.15 -12.28 4.34
CA VAL A 22 -9.31 -13.08 5.26
C VAL A 22 -9.92 -13.27 6.66
N PHE A 23 -10.55 -12.24 7.21
CA PHE A 23 -11.27 -12.32 8.48
C PHE A 23 -12.80 -12.20 8.29
N ALA A 24 -13.23 -11.42 7.29
CA ALA A 24 -14.65 -11.16 7.07
C ALA A 24 -15.43 -12.41 6.64
N SER A 25 -14.77 -13.35 5.94
CA SER A 25 -15.41 -14.63 5.56
C SER A 25 -15.76 -15.50 6.77
N ASP A 26 -14.91 -15.52 7.79
CA ASP A 26 -15.18 -16.29 9.01
C ASP A 26 -16.36 -15.68 9.81
N ALA A 27 -16.43 -14.34 9.84
CA ALA A 27 -17.55 -13.66 10.48
C ALA A 27 -18.86 -13.89 9.71
N GLN A 28 -18.80 -13.91 8.39
CA GLN A 28 -19.98 -14.13 7.53
C GLN A 28 -20.52 -15.56 7.64
N THR A 29 -19.64 -16.56 7.76
CA THR A 29 -20.01 -17.98 7.83
C THR A 29 -20.27 -18.48 9.25
N GLY A 30 -20.05 -17.67 10.28
CA GLY A 30 -20.10 -18.09 11.68
C GLY A 30 -18.91 -18.97 12.10
N ALA A 31 -17.97 -19.24 11.21
CA ALA A 31 -16.77 -20.03 11.52
C ALA A 31 -15.89 -19.35 12.57
N GLN A 32 -15.97 -18.03 12.70
CA GLN A 32 -15.26 -17.26 13.71
C GLN A 32 -15.58 -17.75 15.12
N ASP A 33 -16.85 -18.01 15.46
CA ASP A 33 -17.27 -18.42 16.81
C ASP A 33 -16.69 -19.79 17.16
N ILE A 34 -16.68 -20.71 16.20
CA ILE A 34 -16.08 -22.04 16.36
C ILE A 34 -14.57 -21.94 16.55
N GLN A 35 -13.89 -21.10 15.76
CA GLN A 35 -12.45 -20.90 15.85
C GLN A 35 -12.06 -20.30 17.22
N LEU A 36 -12.83 -19.34 17.73
CA LEU A 36 -12.58 -18.68 19.01
C LEU A 36 -12.69 -19.66 20.23
N CYS A 37 -13.51 -20.72 20.13
CA CYS A 37 -13.60 -21.77 21.15
C CYS A 37 -12.39 -22.72 21.17
N THR A 38 -11.50 -22.67 20.16
CA THR A 38 -10.34 -23.56 20.09
C THR A 38 -9.16 -22.99 20.92
N LYS A 39 -8.30 -23.88 21.43
CA LYS A 39 -7.12 -23.51 22.23
C LYS A 39 -6.19 -22.51 21.52
N ASN A 40 -6.14 -22.53 20.19
CA ASN A 40 -5.28 -21.66 19.38
C ASN A 40 -6.08 -20.59 18.61
N GLY A 41 -7.38 -20.46 18.83
CA GLY A 41 -8.29 -19.56 18.11
C GLY A 41 -8.11 -18.06 18.41
N GLY A 42 -7.30 -17.70 19.40
CA GLY A 42 -7.02 -16.32 19.78
C GLY A 42 -5.93 -15.66 18.93
N LEU A 43 -5.00 -14.98 19.61
CA LEU A 43 -3.92 -14.19 18.97
C LEU A 43 -3.05 -15.01 18.01
N ARG A 44 -2.83 -16.30 18.29
CA ARG A 44 -2.03 -17.18 17.41
C ARG A 44 -2.66 -17.34 16.04
N LEU A 45 -3.98 -17.54 15.98
CA LEU A 45 -4.69 -17.65 14.72
C LEU A 45 -4.71 -16.33 13.97
N ALA A 46 -4.95 -15.21 14.67
CA ALA A 46 -4.88 -13.88 14.07
C ALA A 46 -3.50 -13.61 13.46
N ALA A 47 -2.43 -13.87 14.22
CA ALA A 47 -1.06 -13.70 13.75
C ALA A 47 -0.74 -14.58 12.54
N ALA A 48 -1.18 -15.85 12.55
CA ALA A 48 -0.99 -16.76 11.42
C ALA A 48 -1.71 -16.26 10.15
N LYS A 49 -2.95 -15.78 10.27
CA LYS A 49 -3.72 -15.21 9.14
C LYS A 49 -3.08 -13.94 8.60
N LEU A 50 -2.65 -13.04 9.48
CA LEU A 50 -1.93 -11.83 9.11
C LEU A 50 -0.63 -12.18 8.37
N ALA A 51 0.19 -13.07 8.93
CA ALA A 51 1.44 -13.49 8.33
C ALA A 51 1.22 -14.15 6.96
N ALA A 52 0.23 -15.03 6.84
CA ALA A 52 -0.12 -15.68 5.57
C ALA A 52 -0.57 -14.64 4.52
N ALA A 53 -1.43 -13.70 4.89
CA ALA A 53 -1.90 -12.64 3.99
C ALA A 53 -0.74 -11.76 3.50
N PHE A 54 0.13 -11.28 4.41
CA PHE A 54 1.31 -10.50 4.03
C PHE A 54 2.30 -11.30 3.17
N SER A 55 2.51 -12.59 3.47
CA SER A 55 3.43 -13.43 2.69
C SER A 55 2.90 -13.65 1.27
N ILE A 56 1.60 -13.98 1.13
CA ILE A 56 1.00 -14.25 -0.18
C ILE A 56 0.94 -12.98 -1.03
N THR A 57 0.40 -11.89 -0.48
CA THR A 57 0.27 -10.63 -1.21
C THR A 57 1.63 -10.01 -1.51
N GLY A 58 2.58 -10.09 -0.56
CA GLY A 58 3.93 -9.59 -0.75
C GLY A 58 4.71 -10.38 -1.80
N ALA A 59 4.62 -11.71 -1.79
CA ALA A 59 5.25 -12.55 -2.80
C ALA A 59 4.66 -12.28 -4.20
N ALA A 60 3.34 -12.16 -4.30
CA ALA A 60 2.66 -11.82 -5.56
C ALA A 60 3.12 -10.46 -6.09
N TYR A 61 3.18 -9.44 -5.23
CA TYR A 61 3.62 -8.09 -5.60
C TYR A 61 5.05 -8.09 -6.12
N LEU A 62 5.99 -8.67 -5.37
CA LEU A 62 7.41 -8.72 -5.74
C LEU A 62 7.62 -9.52 -7.03
N LEU A 63 6.98 -10.67 -7.16
CA LEU A 63 7.10 -11.51 -8.35
C LEU A 63 6.59 -10.77 -9.59
N CYS A 64 5.40 -10.18 -9.52
CA CYS A 64 4.85 -9.39 -10.63
C CYS A 64 5.71 -8.17 -10.95
N GLY A 65 6.21 -7.45 -9.94
CA GLY A 65 7.06 -6.27 -10.12
C GLY A 65 8.42 -6.62 -10.76
N VAL A 66 9.06 -7.69 -10.30
CA VAL A 66 10.32 -8.17 -10.88
C VAL A 66 10.12 -8.64 -12.33
N VAL A 67 9.09 -9.46 -12.58
CA VAL A 67 8.76 -9.91 -13.95
C VAL A 67 8.48 -8.72 -14.85
N TRP A 68 7.77 -7.71 -14.35
CA TRP A 68 7.52 -6.49 -15.11
C TRP A 68 8.81 -5.77 -15.51
N ILE A 69 9.73 -5.55 -14.56
CA ILE A 69 11.03 -4.90 -14.82
C ILE A 69 11.82 -5.71 -15.86
N LEU A 70 11.88 -7.03 -15.71
CA LEU A 70 12.62 -7.90 -16.63
C LEU A 70 12.02 -7.88 -18.05
N VAL A 71 10.70 -7.98 -18.17
CA VAL A 71 10.00 -7.99 -19.45
C VAL A 71 10.12 -6.65 -20.17
N THR A 72 9.89 -5.54 -19.45
CA THR A 72 10.01 -4.20 -20.06
C THR A 72 11.43 -3.93 -20.55
N ASN A 73 12.45 -4.25 -19.78
CA ASN A 73 13.84 -4.07 -20.19
C ASN A 73 14.27 -5.04 -21.30
N ALA A 74 13.72 -6.24 -21.35
CA ALA A 74 13.94 -7.16 -22.47
C ALA A 74 13.30 -6.68 -23.78
N LEU A 75 12.12 -6.02 -23.71
CA LEU A 75 11.41 -5.51 -24.88
C LEU A 75 11.98 -4.18 -25.40
N PHE A 76 12.35 -3.27 -24.51
CA PHE A 76 12.81 -1.92 -24.85
C PHE A 76 14.32 -1.76 -24.90
N GLY A 77 15.06 -2.80 -24.52
CA GLY A 77 16.53 -2.84 -24.49
C GLY A 77 17.10 -2.38 -23.15
N TRP A 78 18.06 -3.16 -22.66
CA TRP A 78 18.78 -2.92 -21.39
C TRP A 78 19.66 -1.65 -21.41
N GLU A 79 19.99 -1.14 -22.57
CA GLU A 79 20.79 0.08 -22.71
C GLU A 79 20.07 1.31 -22.14
N SER A 80 18.73 1.33 -22.22
CA SER A 80 17.91 2.40 -21.68
C SER A 80 18.02 2.52 -20.15
N THR A 81 18.38 1.45 -19.43
CA THR A 81 18.53 1.44 -17.98
C THR A 81 19.69 2.31 -17.47
N GLN A 82 20.67 2.61 -18.33
CA GLN A 82 21.82 3.46 -17.98
C GLN A 82 21.52 4.96 -18.17
N THR A 83 20.41 5.30 -18.81
CA THR A 83 20.00 6.68 -19.02
C THR A 83 19.68 7.36 -17.69
N SER A 84 20.16 8.59 -17.48
CA SER A 84 19.83 9.36 -16.28
C SER A 84 18.34 9.73 -16.28
N VAL A 85 17.70 9.61 -15.10
CA VAL A 85 16.30 10.04 -14.87
C VAL A 85 16.12 11.53 -15.18
N GLN A 86 17.12 12.34 -14.97
CA GLN A 86 17.11 13.77 -15.29
C GLN A 86 16.88 14.06 -16.78
N TRP A 87 17.37 13.18 -17.65
CA TRP A 87 17.15 13.31 -19.10
C TRP A 87 15.71 13.02 -19.52
N LEU A 88 15.02 12.11 -18.81
CA LEU A 88 13.66 11.69 -19.14
C LEU A 88 12.59 12.65 -18.62
N PHE A 89 12.78 13.19 -17.43
CA PHE A 89 11.77 13.97 -16.71
C PHE A 89 12.06 15.47 -16.64
N SER A 90 12.96 15.97 -17.49
CA SER A 90 13.42 17.35 -17.56
C SER A 90 14.46 17.76 -16.51
N VAL A 91 15.09 18.90 -16.76
CA VAL A 91 16.16 19.53 -15.98
C VAL A 91 15.77 19.82 -14.50
N THR A 92 14.49 19.71 -14.17
CA THR A 92 13.97 19.95 -12.83
C THR A 92 14.16 18.77 -11.86
N SER A 93 14.39 17.57 -12.36
CA SER A 93 14.64 16.42 -11.50
C SER A 93 16.08 16.42 -10.99
N LEU A 94 16.26 16.55 -9.67
CA LEU A 94 17.57 16.49 -9.02
C LEU A 94 17.98 15.07 -8.61
N LEU A 95 17.19 14.04 -8.98
CA LEU A 95 17.45 12.66 -8.59
C LEU A 95 18.69 12.13 -9.30
N PRO A 96 19.72 11.69 -8.56
CA PRO A 96 20.97 11.19 -9.13
C PRO A 96 20.89 9.72 -9.55
N TYR A 97 19.72 9.28 -10.03
CA TYR A 97 19.48 7.88 -10.40
C TYR A 97 19.48 7.68 -11.91
N THR A 98 19.92 6.50 -12.33
CA THR A 98 19.62 5.98 -13.67
C THR A 98 18.20 5.39 -13.70
N VAL A 99 17.65 5.20 -14.89
CA VAL A 99 16.34 4.58 -15.08
C VAL A 99 16.25 3.21 -14.41
N GLY A 100 17.28 2.36 -14.61
CA GLY A 100 17.31 1.03 -14.00
C GLY A 100 17.38 1.10 -12.46
N GLN A 101 18.17 2.01 -11.90
CA GLN A 101 18.20 2.22 -10.44
C GLN A 101 16.83 2.68 -9.92
N MET A 102 16.19 3.61 -10.63
CA MET A 102 14.89 4.14 -10.25
C MET A 102 13.79 3.07 -10.29
N GLU A 103 13.81 2.16 -11.25
CA GLU A 103 12.87 1.03 -11.32
C GLU A 103 12.92 0.16 -10.05
N TRP A 104 14.13 -0.18 -9.59
CA TRP A 104 14.31 -0.96 -8.36
C TRP A 104 13.96 -0.17 -7.10
N VAL A 105 14.36 1.10 -7.03
CA VAL A 105 14.00 1.98 -5.91
C VAL A 105 12.48 2.09 -5.82
N MET A 106 11.79 2.28 -6.95
CA MET A 106 10.34 2.37 -6.99
C MET A 106 9.66 1.06 -6.63
N LEU A 107 10.22 -0.10 -7.03
CA LEU A 107 9.69 -1.40 -6.64
C LEU A 107 9.69 -1.55 -5.11
N VAL A 108 10.83 -1.27 -4.47
CA VAL A 108 10.97 -1.41 -3.01
C VAL A 108 10.15 -0.37 -2.25
N ALA A 109 10.18 0.88 -2.69
CA ALA A 109 9.45 1.97 -2.06
C ALA A 109 7.92 1.76 -2.16
N ASN A 110 7.41 1.42 -3.33
CA ASN A 110 5.99 1.11 -3.50
C ASN A 110 5.57 -0.17 -2.78
N PHE A 111 6.46 -1.17 -2.65
CA PHE A 111 6.21 -2.36 -1.85
C PHE A 111 5.92 -2.03 -0.37
N LEU A 112 6.66 -1.07 0.19
CA LEU A 112 6.44 -0.62 1.54
C LEU A 112 5.08 0.09 1.70
N ILE A 113 4.71 0.96 0.75
CA ILE A 113 3.42 1.63 0.74
C ILE A 113 2.28 0.61 0.51
N PHE A 114 2.47 -0.32 -0.41
CA PHE A 114 1.54 -1.42 -0.65
C PHE A 114 1.21 -2.20 0.63
N PHE A 115 2.22 -2.46 1.47
CA PHE A 115 1.99 -3.12 2.76
C PHE A 115 1.16 -2.29 3.73
N THR A 116 1.20 -0.96 3.66
CA THR A 116 0.28 -0.14 4.48
C THR A 116 -1.16 -0.35 4.07
N GLU A 117 -1.42 -0.46 2.78
CA GLU A 117 -2.78 -0.73 2.28
C GLU A 117 -3.25 -2.13 2.66
N VAL A 118 -2.41 -3.16 2.49
CA VAL A 118 -2.73 -4.53 2.92
C VAL A 118 -3.04 -4.58 4.42
N ALA A 119 -2.26 -3.89 5.25
CA ALA A 119 -2.50 -3.80 6.70
C ALA A 119 -3.85 -3.15 7.02
N PHE A 120 -4.21 -2.08 6.28
CA PHE A 120 -5.50 -1.41 6.42
C PHE A 120 -6.66 -2.32 6.02
N VAL A 121 -6.56 -3.00 4.89
CA VAL A 121 -7.58 -3.94 4.42
C VAL A 121 -7.78 -5.09 5.40
N LEU A 122 -6.71 -5.65 5.94
CA LEU A 122 -6.78 -6.70 6.96
C LEU A 122 -7.43 -6.18 8.25
N MET A 123 -7.09 -4.97 8.69
CA MET A 123 -7.77 -4.32 9.81
C MET A 123 -9.27 -4.17 9.53
N ALA A 124 -9.63 -3.60 8.38
CA ALA A 124 -11.02 -3.42 7.97
C ALA A 124 -11.78 -4.77 7.91
N SER A 125 -11.12 -5.82 7.42
CA SER A 125 -11.66 -7.20 7.36
C SER A 125 -12.01 -7.74 8.75
N VAL A 126 -11.23 -7.44 9.77
CA VAL A 126 -11.54 -7.83 11.16
C VAL A 126 -12.83 -7.16 11.65
N TRP A 127 -13.06 -5.91 11.31
CA TRP A 127 -14.23 -5.15 11.77
C TRP A 127 -15.48 -5.36 10.89
N ALA A 128 -15.31 -5.85 9.67
CA ALA A 128 -16.41 -6.12 8.75
C ALA A 128 -17.26 -7.32 9.22
N LYS A 129 -18.58 -7.24 8.96
CA LYS A 129 -19.53 -8.32 9.25
C LYS A 129 -19.67 -9.32 8.09
N ASN A 130 -19.30 -8.92 6.89
CA ASN A 130 -19.39 -9.73 5.67
C ASN A 130 -18.31 -9.32 4.66
N ASN A 131 -18.09 -10.19 3.68
CA ASN A 131 -17.09 -9.99 2.65
C ASN A 131 -17.35 -8.75 1.77
N LEU A 132 -18.61 -8.45 1.49
CA LEU A 132 -18.98 -7.30 0.66
C LEU A 132 -18.56 -5.98 1.31
N THR A 133 -18.84 -5.84 2.61
CA THR A 133 -18.43 -4.64 3.37
C THR A 133 -16.91 -4.51 3.41
N ALA A 134 -16.18 -5.60 3.69
CA ALA A 134 -14.73 -5.59 3.70
C ALA A 134 -14.15 -5.19 2.34
N LEU A 135 -14.69 -5.76 1.26
CA LEU A 135 -14.27 -5.46 -0.10
C LEU A 135 -14.56 -4.00 -0.48
N SER A 136 -15.76 -3.49 -0.14
CA SER A 136 -16.13 -2.10 -0.42
C SER A 136 -15.17 -1.12 0.28
N VAL A 137 -14.85 -1.35 1.56
CA VAL A 137 -13.90 -0.52 2.31
C VAL A 137 -12.51 -0.62 1.70
N ALA A 138 -12.06 -1.80 1.30
CA ALA A 138 -10.76 -2.02 0.65
C ALA A 138 -10.66 -1.26 -0.68
N LEU A 139 -11.66 -1.31 -1.53
CA LEU A 139 -11.65 -0.60 -2.81
C LEU A 139 -11.70 0.93 -2.62
N ILE A 140 -12.51 1.40 -1.68
CA ILE A 140 -12.58 2.83 -1.35
C ILE A 140 -11.24 3.32 -0.81
N SER A 141 -10.55 2.56 0.06
CA SER A 141 -9.28 2.98 0.65
C SER A 141 -8.17 3.15 -0.38
N VAL A 142 -8.13 2.32 -1.43
CA VAL A 142 -7.15 2.46 -2.52
C VAL A 142 -7.39 3.74 -3.33
N VAL A 143 -8.66 4.09 -3.55
CA VAL A 143 -9.02 5.26 -4.38
C VAL A 143 -9.07 6.56 -3.58
N ALA A 144 -9.33 6.48 -2.27
CA ALA A 144 -9.50 7.65 -1.40
C ALA A 144 -8.34 8.66 -1.44
N PRO A 145 -7.05 8.29 -1.41
CA PRO A 145 -5.96 9.25 -1.49
C PRO A 145 -5.97 10.06 -2.77
N LEU A 146 -6.32 9.42 -3.89
CA LEU A 146 -6.42 10.07 -5.18
C LEU A 146 -7.56 11.09 -5.20
N ILE A 147 -8.74 10.70 -4.70
CA ILE A 147 -9.91 11.60 -4.61
C ILE A 147 -9.57 12.79 -3.70
N VAL A 148 -9.00 12.54 -2.53
CA VAL A 148 -8.62 13.61 -1.59
C VAL A 148 -7.62 14.57 -2.24
N TYR A 149 -6.61 14.06 -2.92
CA TYR A 149 -5.62 14.87 -3.63
C TYR A 149 -6.25 15.78 -4.69
N MET A 150 -7.26 15.28 -5.42
CA MET A 150 -7.91 16.02 -6.50
C MET A 150 -8.98 17.01 -6.01
N VAL A 151 -9.66 16.71 -4.91
CA VAL A 151 -10.85 17.43 -4.45
C VAL A 151 -10.53 18.42 -3.33
N VAL A 152 -9.58 18.10 -2.45
CA VAL A 152 -9.25 18.93 -1.30
C VAL A 152 -8.03 19.80 -1.63
N PRO A 153 -8.20 21.12 -1.84
CA PRO A 153 -7.11 21.99 -2.22
C PRO A 153 -6.18 22.30 -1.05
N GLY A 154 -4.93 22.63 -1.40
CA GLY A 154 -3.92 23.14 -0.46
C GLY A 154 -3.26 22.09 0.41
N SER A 155 -2.40 22.55 1.32
CA SER A 155 -1.55 21.70 2.15
C SER A 155 -2.30 20.65 2.97
N PHE A 156 -3.51 20.94 3.38
CA PHE A 156 -4.32 19.97 4.13
C PHE A 156 -4.67 18.73 3.28
N GLY A 157 -5.11 18.94 2.03
CA GLY A 157 -5.40 17.84 1.10
C GLY A 157 -4.16 17.02 0.77
N GLU A 158 -3.02 17.69 0.59
CA GLU A 158 -1.72 17.04 0.35
C GLU A 158 -1.30 16.18 1.55
N TRP A 159 -1.36 16.70 2.77
CA TRP A 159 -1.08 15.94 3.98
C TRP A 159 -2.02 14.76 4.15
N LEU A 160 -3.33 14.99 3.99
CA LEU A 160 -4.32 13.94 4.16
C LEU A 160 -4.14 12.82 3.13
N SER A 161 -3.96 13.16 1.84
CA SER A 161 -3.70 12.16 0.78
C SER A 161 -2.41 11.37 1.01
N THR A 162 -1.38 12.00 1.59
CA THR A 162 -0.09 11.36 1.91
C THR A 162 -0.21 10.41 3.10
N LEU A 163 -0.99 10.78 4.11
CA LEU A 163 -1.15 9.98 5.32
C LEU A 163 -2.14 8.83 5.20
N LEU A 164 -3.02 8.84 4.19
CA LEU A 164 -3.91 7.71 3.94
C LEU A 164 -3.11 6.42 3.59
N PRO A 165 -3.67 5.21 3.85
CA PRO A 165 -2.95 3.94 3.68
C PRO A 165 -2.37 3.73 2.28
N ALA A 166 -3.15 3.98 1.23
CA ALA A 166 -2.72 3.89 -0.16
C ALA A 166 -2.10 5.18 -0.71
N GLY A 167 -1.69 6.13 0.17
CA GLY A 167 -1.02 7.37 -0.25
C GLY A 167 0.23 7.05 -1.06
N GLY A 168 0.38 7.65 -2.23
CA GLY A 168 1.49 7.42 -3.15
C GLY A 168 1.31 6.28 -4.16
N ILE A 169 0.20 5.52 -4.13
CA ILE A 169 -0.10 4.47 -5.12
C ILE A 169 -0.92 4.97 -6.30
N GLY A 170 -1.71 6.03 -6.12
CA GLY A 170 -2.59 6.56 -7.18
C GLY A 170 -1.84 7.09 -8.40
N LEU A 171 -2.53 7.20 -9.54
CA LEU A 171 -1.93 7.62 -10.81
C LEU A 171 -1.37 9.05 -10.77
N SER A 172 -2.16 10.01 -10.27
CA SER A 172 -1.75 11.42 -10.23
C SER A 172 -0.95 11.80 -8.99
N ASN A 173 -1.09 11.05 -7.89
CA ASN A 173 -0.37 11.27 -6.65
C ASN A 173 0.67 10.17 -6.35
N ALA A 174 1.12 9.46 -7.39
CA ALA A 174 2.07 8.39 -7.27
C ALA A 174 3.40 8.87 -6.67
N LEU A 175 4.04 8.00 -5.88
CA LEU A 175 5.35 8.26 -5.29
C LEU A 175 6.39 8.70 -6.33
N LEU A 176 6.34 8.10 -7.53
CA LEU A 176 7.22 8.47 -8.65
C LEU A 176 7.19 9.98 -8.93
N TYR A 177 6.00 10.56 -9.09
CA TYR A 177 5.85 12.00 -9.37
C TYR A 177 6.27 12.87 -8.19
N LYS A 178 6.00 12.40 -6.96
CA LYS A 178 6.43 13.10 -5.74
C LYS A 178 7.95 13.16 -5.61
N MET A 179 8.63 12.09 -6.02
CA MET A 179 10.11 12.08 -6.05
C MET A 179 10.68 12.95 -7.17
N ILE A 180 10.11 12.87 -8.38
CA ILE A 180 10.61 13.61 -9.55
C ILE A 180 10.28 15.09 -9.47
N GLY A 181 9.06 15.44 -9.03
CA GLY A 181 8.56 16.80 -8.91
C GLY A 181 9.14 17.59 -7.73
N PHE A 182 9.84 16.92 -6.81
CA PHE A 182 10.32 17.56 -5.57
C PHE A 182 9.17 18.21 -4.79
N ASP A 183 8.05 17.49 -4.64
CA ASP A 183 6.90 17.99 -3.91
C ASP A 183 7.20 18.06 -2.41
N PHE A 184 6.85 19.19 -1.79
CA PHE A 184 7.04 19.44 -0.36
C PHE A 184 5.70 19.61 0.35
N LEU A 185 5.62 19.03 1.54
CA LEU A 185 4.55 19.27 2.50
C LEU A 185 4.97 20.36 3.48
N TYR A 186 4.12 21.33 3.70
CA TYR A 186 4.39 22.45 4.61
C TYR A 186 3.63 22.28 5.92
N ALA A 187 4.34 22.39 7.05
CA ALA A 187 3.74 22.42 8.38
C ALA A 187 4.60 23.26 9.35
N GLY A 188 3.98 24.18 10.07
CA GLY A 188 4.65 24.98 11.09
C GLY A 188 5.85 25.79 10.61
N GLY A 189 5.87 26.21 9.34
CA GLY A 189 7.00 26.94 8.74
C GLY A 189 8.15 26.05 8.24
N HIS A 190 8.02 24.73 8.33
CA HIS A 190 8.96 23.76 7.81
C HIS A 190 8.45 23.10 6.53
N ALA A 191 9.37 22.82 5.61
CA ALA A 191 9.11 22.07 4.39
C ALA A 191 9.62 20.63 4.55
N PHE A 192 8.76 19.65 4.32
CA PHE A 192 9.09 18.22 4.37
C PHE A 192 8.98 17.63 2.98
N PHE A 193 10.00 16.91 2.53
CA PHE A 193 9.95 16.23 1.24
C PHE A 193 8.86 15.14 1.30
N GLN A 194 7.88 15.23 0.40
CA GLN A 194 6.67 14.41 0.48
C GLN A 194 6.96 12.91 0.33
N ALA A 195 7.94 12.54 -0.50
CA ALA A 195 8.35 11.15 -0.66
C ALA A 195 8.94 10.57 0.65
N ASP A 196 9.75 11.35 1.39
CA ASP A 196 10.30 10.92 2.67
C ASP A 196 9.19 10.73 3.72
N VAL A 197 8.20 11.63 3.76
CA VAL A 197 7.04 11.50 4.65
C VAL A 197 6.25 10.25 4.34
N LEU A 198 6.01 9.95 3.06
CA LEU A 198 5.35 8.72 2.63
C LEU A 198 6.10 7.48 3.13
N LEU A 199 7.40 7.40 2.86
CA LEU A 199 8.21 6.24 3.21
C LEU A 199 8.44 6.10 4.71
N ALA A 200 8.71 7.21 5.43
CA ALA A 200 8.92 7.18 6.87
C ALA A 200 7.62 6.85 7.65
N SER A 201 6.46 7.30 7.15
CA SER A 201 5.17 7.00 7.78
C SER A 201 4.71 5.56 7.55
N ALA A 202 5.17 4.89 6.48
CA ALA A 202 4.69 3.56 6.10
C ALA A 202 4.91 2.50 7.20
N PRO A 203 6.10 2.30 7.78
CA PRO A 203 6.29 1.31 8.85
C PRO A 203 5.46 1.64 10.09
N VAL A 204 5.29 2.91 10.43
CA VAL A 204 4.44 3.33 11.56
C VAL A 204 2.99 2.97 11.29
N LYS A 205 2.48 3.25 10.09
CA LYS A 205 1.12 2.86 9.66
C LYS A 205 0.93 1.34 9.74
N ILE A 206 1.88 0.55 9.22
CA ILE A 206 1.82 -0.92 9.25
C ILE A 206 1.69 -1.43 10.69
N VAL A 207 2.56 -0.98 11.59
CA VAL A 207 2.55 -1.41 13.00
C VAL A 207 1.24 -1.05 13.68
N LEU A 208 0.76 0.19 13.50
CA LEU A 208 -0.51 0.64 14.07
C LEU A 208 -1.71 -0.14 13.53
N LEU A 209 -1.79 -0.36 12.22
CA LEU A 209 -2.91 -1.04 11.58
C LEU A 209 -2.94 -2.53 11.93
N VAL A 210 -1.79 -3.20 11.93
CA VAL A 210 -1.66 -4.60 12.38
C VAL A 210 -2.01 -4.73 13.86
N GLY A 211 -1.55 -3.79 14.70
CA GLY A 211 -1.92 -3.74 16.11
C GLY A 211 -3.42 -3.58 16.33
N LEU A 212 -4.07 -2.68 15.57
CA LEU A 212 -5.52 -2.48 15.60
C LEU A 212 -6.29 -3.72 15.09
N ALA A 213 -5.79 -4.40 14.07
CA ALA A 213 -6.37 -5.65 13.60
C ALA A 213 -6.30 -6.75 14.67
N ALA A 214 -5.14 -6.95 15.28
CA ALA A 214 -4.94 -7.91 16.36
C ALA A 214 -5.82 -7.59 17.58
N TRP A 215 -5.85 -6.32 17.98
CA TRP A 215 -6.69 -5.86 19.10
C TRP A 215 -8.19 -6.06 18.80
N GLY A 216 -8.66 -5.69 17.60
CA GLY A 216 -10.04 -5.89 17.19
C GLY A 216 -10.45 -7.36 17.21
N TYR A 217 -9.56 -8.25 16.75
CA TYR A 217 -9.78 -9.68 16.79
C TYR A 217 -9.86 -10.20 18.24
N LEU A 218 -8.94 -9.78 19.12
CA LEU A 218 -8.95 -10.17 20.55
C LEU A 218 -10.17 -9.64 21.30
N ARG A 219 -10.69 -8.47 20.95
CA ARG A 219 -11.90 -7.95 21.57
C ARG A 219 -13.11 -8.85 21.31
N LYS A 220 -13.19 -9.43 20.11
CA LYS A 220 -14.25 -10.40 19.77
C LYS A 220 -14.14 -11.69 20.59
N THR A 221 -12.91 -12.12 20.94
CA THR A 221 -12.71 -13.33 21.77
C THR A 221 -13.20 -13.18 23.21
N ARG A 222 -13.29 -11.93 23.72
CA ARG A 222 -13.73 -11.67 25.12
C ARG A 222 -15.25 -11.53 25.25
N VAL A 223 -15.95 -11.38 24.15
CA VAL A 223 -17.39 -11.15 24.12
C VAL A 223 -18.15 -12.43 23.72
N ALA A 224 -17.47 -13.39 23.10
CA ALA A 224 -17.97 -14.74 22.82
C ALA A 224 -17.67 -15.66 24.00
#